data_5a3d155017e5e7abd50dd5c35e6c5483
#
_entry.id   5a3d155017e5e7abd50dd5c35e6c5483
#
_cell.length_a   1.000
_cell.length_b   1.000
_cell.length_c   1.000
_cell.angle_alpha   90.00
_cell.angle_beta   90.00
_cell.angle_gamma   90.00
#
_symmetry.space_group_name_H-M   'P 1'
#
loop_
_entity.id
_entity.type
_entity.pdbx_description
1 polymer ?
#
loop_
_entity_poly.entity_id
_entity_poly.type
_entity_poly.pdbx_seq_one_letter_code
_entity_poly.pdbx_strand_id
1 'polypeptide(L)'
;MVRSRRSESMGTVRTLRLKFWIGEAPAQRIAGRRTRGISFAATTVFLALAWATGGCSRSETRVEASHPAPPALSYIGQWGTKGDGPGQLDQPTCIATDGVGRAYIADAGSHFVHKFDTDGTPLLSFQENALKNPQWITIDSGGAIYVTELTSTSAFVYFPSGDRYHQVRLKSRANREDMLSVAVDDGGLIQILDAEAARIFTYTPRFRLTKSWTPAADEPNARVRPRAVATAPDGSVYLLDGDANRILKFTSDGAFVSEMKAGGGSGRLSDAFAVSPIGIFAMDADGRTVHAWSLDGQPKLDKDLAPQLGQGSRAALALAVSPRKELLVLDAPESRVLRYRIDF
;
A
#
# COMPACT_ATOMS: atom_id res chain seq x y z
N MET A 1 14.57 49.12 50.40
CA MET A 1 15.81 48.90 51.21
C MET A 1 16.47 47.64 50.69
N VAL A 2 17.74 47.82 50.20
CA VAL A 2 18.89 46.94 50.17
C VAL A 2 18.79 45.72 49.21
N ARG A 3 19.35 45.79 47.99
CA ARG A 3 20.72 45.51 47.48
C ARG A 3 21.28 44.18 48.01
N SER A 4 21.68 43.22 47.12
CA SER A 4 22.94 43.14 46.36
C SER A 4 22.98 41.79 45.60
N ARG A 5 23.34 41.72 44.35
CA ARG A 5 24.62 41.65 43.64
C ARG A 5 25.41 40.34 43.85
N ARG A 6 25.78 39.80 42.71
CA ARG A 6 27.01 39.04 42.28
C ARG A 6 26.83 37.52 42.24
N SER A 7 27.45 36.75 41.36
CA SER A 7 28.30 36.99 40.14
C SER A 7 28.59 35.65 39.52
N GLU A 8 28.67 35.63 38.22
CA GLU A 8 29.62 34.91 37.34
C GLU A 8 30.08 33.48 37.66
N SER A 9 29.88 32.54 36.71
CA SER A 9 31.06 31.88 36.15
C SER A 9 30.73 31.30 34.75
N MET A 10 31.47 31.79 33.76
CA MET A 10 31.60 31.25 32.41
C MET A 10 32.27 29.89 32.44
N GLY A 11 31.67 28.90 31.84
CA GLY A 11 32.28 27.61 31.53
C GLY A 11 32.40 27.44 30.00
N THR A 12 33.57 27.72 29.46
CA THR A 12 33.95 27.58 28.07
C THR A 12 33.95 26.11 27.67
N VAL A 13 33.06 25.67 26.80
CA VAL A 13 33.13 24.35 26.16
C VAL A 13 33.93 24.46 24.85
N ARG A 14 35.11 23.83 24.87
CA ARG A 14 36.00 23.65 23.73
C ARG A 14 35.36 22.77 22.68
N THR A 15 35.18 23.30 21.49
CA THR A 15 34.82 22.57 20.31
C THR A 15 36.03 21.80 19.77
N LEU A 16 35.99 20.48 19.86
CA LEU A 16 36.95 19.61 19.18
C LEU A 16 36.56 19.46 17.72
N ARG A 17 37.28 20.09 16.81
CA ARG A 17 37.23 19.82 15.37
C ARG A 17 38.12 18.62 15.06
N LEU A 18 37.50 17.50 14.69
CA LEU A 18 38.19 16.42 13.99
C LEU A 18 38.31 16.78 12.50
N LYS A 19 39.53 16.98 12.07
CA LYS A 19 39.90 17.05 10.64
C LYS A 19 40.08 15.62 10.13
N PHE A 20 39.21 15.19 9.24
CA PHE A 20 39.48 14.03 8.39
C PHE A 20 40.33 14.48 7.19
N TRP A 21 41.47 13.85 7.08
CA TRP A 21 42.43 14.00 5.98
C TRP A 21 42.01 13.08 4.84
N ILE A 22 41.58 13.64 3.70
CA ILE A 22 41.28 12.88 2.47
C ILE A 22 42.52 13.03 1.60
N GLY A 23 43.23 11.92 1.46
CA GLY A 23 44.38 11.83 0.52
C GLY A 23 43.86 11.63 -0.90
N GLU A 24 44.21 12.60 -1.76
CA GLU A 24 44.06 12.49 -3.22
C GLU A 24 45.18 11.60 -3.79
N ALA A 25 44.78 10.59 -4.59
CA ALA A 25 45.71 9.84 -5.44
C ALA A 25 45.69 10.41 -6.87
N PRO A 26 46.83 10.51 -7.53
CA PRO A 26 46.92 11.22 -8.81
C PRO A 26 46.50 10.36 -10.01
N ALA A 27 45.78 11.01 -10.93
CA ALA A 27 45.39 10.47 -12.23
C ALA A 27 46.60 10.26 -13.14
N GLN A 28 46.86 9.05 -13.59
CA GLN A 28 47.77 8.78 -14.69
C GLN A 28 47.02 8.76 -16.03
N ARG A 29 47.32 9.71 -16.89
CA ARG A 29 47.00 9.70 -18.33
C ARG A 29 47.89 8.69 -19.02
N ILE A 30 47.31 7.72 -19.73
CA ILE A 30 48.03 6.93 -20.74
C ILE A 30 47.42 7.26 -22.12
N ALA A 31 48.27 7.80 -22.96
CA ALA A 31 47.99 8.20 -24.33
C ALA A 31 47.87 7.00 -25.26
N GLY A 32 47.08 7.18 -26.30
CA GLY A 32 46.70 6.19 -27.27
C GLY A 32 47.84 5.60 -28.12
N ARG A 33 47.61 4.42 -28.60
CA ARG A 33 48.23 3.89 -29.85
C ARG A 33 47.21 3.05 -30.63
N ARG A 34 46.91 3.54 -31.81
CA ARG A 34 46.27 2.78 -32.90
C ARG A 34 47.22 1.70 -33.36
N THR A 35 46.70 0.47 -33.48
CA THR A 35 47.31 -0.51 -34.42
C THR A 35 46.23 -1.23 -35.20
N ARG A 36 46.56 -1.33 -36.47
CA ARG A 36 45.78 -1.85 -37.60
C ARG A 36 45.49 -3.36 -37.47
N GLY A 37 44.42 -3.78 -38.12
CA GLY A 37 43.96 -5.14 -38.21
C GLY A 37 44.95 -6.10 -38.89
N ILE A 38 44.77 -7.35 -38.49
CA ILE A 38 45.23 -8.50 -39.26
C ILE A 38 44.12 -9.56 -39.21
N SER A 39 43.57 -9.81 -40.39
CA SER A 39 42.66 -10.93 -40.66
C SER A 39 43.48 -12.23 -40.76
N PHE A 40 43.11 -13.22 -39.99
CA PHE A 40 43.59 -14.61 -40.25
C PHE A 40 42.42 -15.51 -40.54
N ALA A 41 42.33 -15.91 -41.80
CA ALA A 41 41.56 -17.07 -42.21
C ALA A 41 42.34 -18.34 -41.79
N ALA A 42 41.73 -19.19 -41.04
CA ALA A 42 42.29 -20.51 -40.75
C ALA A 42 41.40 -21.61 -41.34
N THR A 43 42.01 -22.26 -42.25
CA THR A 43 41.58 -23.38 -43.09
C THR A 43 41.29 -24.62 -42.26
N THR A 44 40.19 -25.24 -42.60
CA THR A 44 39.67 -26.52 -42.13
C THR A 44 40.63 -27.67 -42.52
N VAL A 45 41.00 -28.53 -41.57
CA VAL A 45 41.52 -29.87 -41.84
C VAL A 45 40.63 -30.90 -41.15
N PHE A 46 39.96 -31.69 -41.98
CA PHE A 46 39.23 -32.89 -41.54
C PHE A 46 40.25 -34.00 -41.28
N LEU A 47 40.22 -34.58 -40.09
CA LEU A 47 40.74 -35.91 -39.87
C LEU A 47 39.65 -36.76 -39.24
N ALA A 48 39.07 -37.64 -40.05
CA ALA A 48 38.18 -38.70 -39.61
C ALA A 48 39.00 -39.85 -39.01
N LEU A 49 38.79 -40.17 -37.75
CA LEU A 49 39.15 -41.48 -37.19
C LEU A 49 37.88 -42.03 -36.50
N ALA A 50 37.33 -43.04 -37.15
CA ALA A 50 36.30 -43.87 -36.57
C ALA A 50 36.94 -44.85 -35.57
N TRP A 51 36.42 -44.82 -34.33
CA TRP A 51 36.51 -46.00 -33.44
C TRP A 51 35.15 -46.18 -32.76
N ALA A 52 34.55 -47.30 -33.14
CA ALA A 52 33.36 -47.82 -32.46
C ALA A 52 33.75 -48.46 -31.14
N THR A 53 33.12 -48.07 -30.03
CA THR A 53 32.76 -49.02 -28.95
C THR A 53 31.83 -48.27 -27.95
N GLY A 54 30.74 -48.94 -27.60
CA GLY A 54 30.08 -48.83 -26.28
C GLY A 54 29.18 -47.65 -26.05
N GLY A 55 27.89 -47.83 -26.35
CA GLY A 55 26.84 -46.93 -25.97
C GLY A 55 26.73 -46.76 -24.45
N CYS A 56 26.87 -45.56 -24.01
CA CYS A 56 26.27 -45.06 -22.77
C CYS A 56 25.62 -43.76 -23.14
N SER A 57 24.33 -43.81 -23.47
CA SER A 57 23.52 -42.64 -23.65
C SER A 57 23.34 -41.98 -22.31
N ARG A 58 24.25 -41.05 -22.02
CA ARG A 58 24.05 -40.07 -20.94
C ARG A 58 22.95 -39.14 -21.42
N SER A 59 21.74 -39.43 -21.01
CA SER A 59 20.66 -38.43 -21.11
C SER A 59 21.06 -37.22 -20.26
N GLU A 60 21.65 -36.24 -20.91
CA GLU A 60 21.72 -34.89 -20.31
C GLU A 60 20.29 -34.41 -20.12
N THR A 61 19.81 -34.57 -18.91
CA THR A 61 18.58 -33.87 -18.48
C THR A 61 18.94 -32.40 -18.51
N ARG A 62 18.60 -31.73 -19.61
CA ARG A 62 18.64 -30.30 -19.73
C ARG A 62 17.66 -29.78 -18.67
N VAL A 63 18.19 -29.38 -17.54
CA VAL A 63 17.43 -28.62 -16.55
C VAL A 63 17.10 -27.30 -17.25
N GLU A 64 15.93 -27.24 -17.87
CA GLU A 64 15.38 -25.96 -18.31
C GLU A 64 15.29 -25.10 -17.05
N ALA A 65 16.08 -24.04 -17.02
CA ALA A 65 15.92 -23.00 -16.01
C ALA A 65 14.48 -22.50 -16.14
N SER A 66 13.63 -22.90 -15.20
CA SER A 66 12.26 -22.43 -15.14
C SER A 66 12.30 -20.91 -14.97
N HIS A 67 11.99 -20.18 -16.03
CA HIS A 67 11.76 -18.76 -15.91
C HIS A 67 10.61 -18.59 -14.93
N PRO A 68 10.73 -17.71 -13.95
CA PRO A 68 9.60 -17.42 -13.07
C PRO A 68 8.39 -17.02 -13.94
N ALA A 69 7.23 -17.58 -13.62
CA ALA A 69 6.02 -17.23 -14.32
C ALA A 69 5.79 -15.70 -14.24
N PRO A 70 5.24 -15.07 -15.29
CA PRO A 70 4.97 -13.66 -15.27
C PRO A 70 4.00 -13.33 -14.11
N PRO A 71 4.11 -12.14 -13.51
CA PRO A 71 3.18 -11.69 -12.47
C PRO A 71 1.73 -11.82 -12.93
N ALA A 72 0.87 -12.38 -12.07
CA ALA A 72 -0.52 -12.63 -12.43
C ALA A 72 -1.47 -12.41 -11.24
N LEU A 73 -2.73 -12.04 -11.57
CA LEU A 73 -3.89 -12.16 -10.68
C LEU A 73 -4.83 -13.21 -11.26
N SER A 74 -5.00 -14.30 -10.54
CA SER A 74 -5.84 -15.43 -10.95
C SER A 74 -7.14 -15.42 -10.15
N TYR A 75 -8.29 -15.28 -10.84
CA TYR A 75 -9.59 -15.38 -10.18
C TYR A 75 -9.79 -16.75 -9.53
N ILE A 76 -10.16 -16.77 -8.25
CA ILE A 76 -10.33 -18.01 -7.47
C ILE A 76 -11.72 -18.18 -6.88
N GLY A 77 -12.60 -17.19 -7.03
CA GLY A 77 -13.97 -17.26 -6.56
C GLY A 77 -14.52 -15.95 -6.04
N GLN A 78 -15.74 -16.02 -5.54
CA GLN A 78 -16.43 -14.88 -4.94
C GLN A 78 -17.35 -15.35 -3.79
N TRP A 79 -17.73 -14.41 -2.93
CA TRP A 79 -18.71 -14.59 -1.89
C TRP A 79 -19.43 -13.27 -1.60
N GLY A 80 -20.52 -13.33 -0.86
CA GLY A 80 -21.37 -12.20 -0.50
C GLY A 80 -22.82 -12.47 -0.88
N THR A 81 -23.73 -11.92 -0.09
CA THR A 81 -25.18 -12.05 -0.29
C THR A 81 -25.80 -10.67 -0.07
N LYS A 82 -26.60 -10.22 -1.01
CA LYS A 82 -27.30 -8.94 -0.92
C LYS A 82 -28.37 -8.98 0.16
N GLY A 83 -28.44 -7.94 0.98
CA GLY A 83 -29.44 -7.76 2.01
C GLY A 83 -28.95 -6.86 3.15
N ASP A 84 -29.84 -6.53 4.07
CA ASP A 84 -29.62 -5.61 5.19
C ASP A 84 -29.44 -6.33 6.55
N GLY A 85 -29.50 -7.66 6.54
CA GLY A 85 -29.32 -8.47 7.74
C GLY A 85 -27.86 -8.78 8.09
N PRO A 86 -27.61 -9.37 9.27
CA PRO A 86 -26.28 -9.80 9.68
C PRO A 86 -25.63 -10.75 8.66
N GLY A 87 -24.42 -10.41 8.20
CA GLY A 87 -23.69 -11.17 7.19
C GLY A 87 -24.17 -10.98 5.75
N GLN A 88 -25.13 -10.09 5.53
CA GLN A 88 -25.55 -9.63 4.20
C GLN A 88 -24.96 -8.26 3.91
N LEU A 89 -24.87 -7.87 2.65
CA LEU A 89 -24.29 -6.61 2.19
C LEU A 89 -25.36 -5.79 1.46
N ASP A 90 -25.62 -4.57 1.92
CA ASP A 90 -26.57 -3.65 1.27
C ASP A 90 -25.84 -2.57 0.44
N GLN A 91 -25.07 -1.69 1.09
CA GLN A 91 -24.23 -0.69 0.45
C GLN A 91 -22.83 -0.73 1.06
N PRO A 92 -22.08 -1.81 0.83
CA PRO A 92 -20.74 -1.93 1.40
C PRO A 92 -19.80 -0.88 0.79
N THR A 93 -18.98 -0.25 1.63
CA THR A 93 -18.16 0.92 1.27
C THR A 93 -16.68 0.64 1.27
N CYS A 94 -16.21 -0.19 2.21
CA CYS A 94 -14.78 -0.49 2.35
C CYS A 94 -14.57 -1.90 2.89
N ILE A 95 -13.42 -2.49 2.54
CA ILE A 95 -13.01 -3.82 2.99
C ILE A 95 -11.59 -3.76 3.55
N ALA A 96 -11.34 -4.49 4.63
CA ALA A 96 -10.01 -4.71 5.19
C ALA A 96 -9.83 -6.18 5.59
N THR A 97 -8.58 -6.61 5.80
CA THR A 97 -8.27 -7.95 6.29
C THR A 97 -7.43 -7.90 7.55
N ASP A 98 -7.59 -8.88 8.43
CA ASP A 98 -6.71 -9.05 9.59
C ASP A 98 -5.51 -9.97 9.26
N GLY A 99 -4.62 -10.13 10.26
CA GLY A 99 -3.39 -10.91 10.14
C GLY A 99 -3.57 -12.41 9.88
N VAL A 100 -4.80 -12.95 9.94
CA VAL A 100 -5.11 -14.34 9.56
C VAL A 100 -5.92 -14.45 8.26
N GLY A 101 -6.30 -13.30 7.67
CA GLY A 101 -7.00 -13.21 6.39
C GLY A 101 -8.51 -13.15 6.50
N ARG A 102 -9.09 -12.93 7.68
CA ARG A 102 -10.52 -12.66 7.82
C ARG A 102 -10.84 -11.29 7.26
N ALA A 103 -11.95 -11.17 6.55
CA ALA A 103 -12.40 -9.94 5.94
C ALA A 103 -13.35 -9.16 6.86
N TYR A 104 -13.20 -7.85 6.85
CA TYR A 104 -14.08 -6.93 7.56
C TYR A 104 -14.62 -5.93 6.56
N ILE A 105 -15.92 -5.72 6.55
CA ILE A 105 -16.61 -4.84 5.60
C ILE A 105 -17.41 -3.80 6.37
N ALA A 106 -17.16 -2.54 6.02
CA ALA A 106 -18.02 -1.43 6.43
C ALA A 106 -19.20 -1.35 5.46
N ASP A 107 -20.42 -1.32 5.97
CA ASP A 107 -21.64 -1.29 5.16
C ASP A 107 -22.52 -0.12 5.58
N ALA A 108 -22.60 0.89 4.70
CA ALA A 108 -23.34 2.11 4.96
C ALA A 108 -24.85 1.94 4.84
N GLY A 109 -25.32 1.00 4.04
CA GLY A 109 -26.74 0.74 3.86
C GLY A 109 -27.37 0.04 5.06
N SER A 110 -26.75 -1.02 5.53
CA SER A 110 -27.18 -1.77 6.71
C SER A 110 -26.70 -1.17 8.03
N HIS A 111 -25.75 -0.22 8.00
CA HIS A 111 -25.09 0.39 9.16
C HIS A 111 -24.28 -0.59 10.01
N PHE A 112 -23.91 -1.75 9.46
CA PHE A 112 -23.10 -2.75 10.12
C PHE A 112 -21.62 -2.63 9.77
N VAL A 113 -20.81 -3.17 10.67
CA VAL A 113 -19.49 -3.70 10.35
C VAL A 113 -19.62 -5.22 10.38
N HIS A 114 -19.37 -5.85 9.25
CA HIS A 114 -19.42 -7.29 9.10
C HIS A 114 -18.03 -7.90 9.14
N LYS A 115 -17.92 -9.05 9.78
CA LYS A 115 -16.70 -9.87 9.81
C LYS A 115 -17.00 -11.23 9.20
N PHE A 116 -16.15 -11.64 8.29
CA PHE A 116 -16.23 -12.92 7.59
C PHE A 116 -14.95 -13.72 7.83
N ASP A 117 -15.06 -15.03 7.77
CA ASP A 117 -13.86 -15.86 7.71
C ASP A 117 -13.16 -15.75 6.34
N THR A 118 -12.11 -16.53 6.16
CA THR A 118 -11.29 -16.49 4.93
C THR A 118 -12.02 -17.02 3.70
N ASP A 119 -13.15 -17.70 3.88
CA ASP A 119 -13.95 -18.26 2.79
C ASP A 119 -15.25 -17.47 2.55
N GLY A 120 -15.46 -16.40 3.33
CA GLY A 120 -16.63 -15.55 3.22
C GLY A 120 -17.82 -15.99 4.06
N THR A 121 -17.64 -16.94 5.00
CA THR A 121 -18.68 -17.28 5.96
C THR A 121 -18.82 -16.18 7.00
N PRO A 122 -20.03 -15.64 7.27
CA PRO A 122 -20.23 -14.62 8.28
C PRO A 122 -19.85 -15.12 9.69
N LEU A 123 -19.04 -14.33 10.41
CA LEU A 123 -18.62 -14.63 11.78
C LEU A 123 -19.26 -13.69 12.80
N LEU A 124 -19.39 -12.42 12.45
CA LEU A 124 -19.89 -11.37 13.34
C LEU A 124 -20.44 -10.23 12.50
N SER A 125 -21.53 -9.64 12.97
CA SER A 125 -22.00 -8.34 12.49
C SER A 125 -22.36 -7.50 13.70
N PHE A 126 -21.80 -6.30 13.77
CA PHE A 126 -22.10 -5.39 14.87
C PHE A 126 -22.47 -4.01 14.35
N GLN A 127 -23.32 -3.35 15.11
CA GLN A 127 -23.85 -2.03 14.83
C GLN A 127 -23.80 -1.22 16.11
N GLU A 128 -23.53 0.06 15.99
CA GLU A 128 -23.56 0.99 17.12
C GLU A 128 -24.34 2.25 16.76
N ASN A 129 -25.09 2.80 17.73
CA ASN A 129 -25.88 4.01 17.54
C ASN A 129 -25.06 5.23 17.11
N ALA A 130 -23.76 5.26 17.43
CA ALA A 130 -22.85 6.31 17.04
C ALA A 130 -22.27 6.12 15.64
N LEU A 131 -22.39 4.91 15.04
CA LEU A 131 -21.86 4.54 13.72
C LEU A 131 -23.02 4.38 12.75
N LYS A 132 -23.37 5.48 12.05
CA LYS A 132 -24.56 5.51 11.18
C LYS A 132 -24.23 5.35 9.70
N ASN A 133 -23.03 5.70 9.29
CA ASN A 133 -22.64 5.67 7.89
C ASN A 133 -21.15 5.30 7.76
N PRO A 134 -20.78 4.04 8.08
CA PRO A 134 -19.39 3.60 8.02
C PRO A 134 -18.87 3.68 6.59
N GLN A 135 -17.70 4.29 6.41
CA GLN A 135 -17.12 4.54 5.09
C GLN A 135 -15.75 3.91 4.89
N TRP A 136 -14.92 3.95 5.91
CA TRP A 136 -13.55 3.41 5.84
C TRP A 136 -13.31 2.46 7.00
N ILE A 137 -12.59 1.37 6.71
CA ILE A 137 -12.24 0.39 7.73
C ILE A 137 -10.77 -0.03 7.55
N THR A 138 -10.06 -0.17 8.66
CA THR A 138 -8.75 -0.84 8.71
C THR A 138 -8.61 -1.64 9.99
N ILE A 139 -7.70 -2.62 9.98
CA ILE A 139 -7.46 -3.53 11.10
C ILE A 139 -5.97 -3.46 11.44
N ASP A 140 -5.64 -3.29 12.72
CA ASP A 140 -4.25 -3.35 13.16
C ASP A 140 -3.77 -4.79 13.38
N SER A 141 -2.47 -4.94 13.65
CA SER A 141 -1.85 -6.24 13.92
C SER A 141 -2.39 -6.94 15.17
N GLY A 142 -3.00 -6.21 16.10
CA GLY A 142 -3.67 -6.72 17.29
C GLY A 142 -5.13 -7.13 17.04
N GLY A 143 -5.67 -6.85 15.85
CA GLY A 143 -7.05 -7.11 15.47
C GLY A 143 -8.04 -6.04 15.90
N ALA A 144 -7.58 -4.87 16.40
CA ALA A 144 -8.47 -3.75 16.66
C ALA A 144 -8.99 -3.18 15.33
N ILE A 145 -10.27 -2.84 15.31
CA ILE A 145 -11.02 -2.43 14.13
C ILE A 145 -11.18 -0.91 14.19
N TYR A 146 -10.66 -0.21 13.20
CA TYR A 146 -10.78 1.25 13.05
C TYR A 146 -11.79 1.56 11.97
N VAL A 147 -12.82 2.34 12.29
CA VAL A 147 -13.89 2.71 11.37
C VAL A 147 -14.05 4.22 11.37
N THR A 148 -14.18 4.82 10.20
CA THR A 148 -14.60 6.21 10.08
C THR A 148 -15.96 6.30 9.41
N GLU A 149 -16.63 7.41 9.61
CA GLU A 149 -17.94 7.72 9.04
C GLU A 149 -17.86 8.88 8.06
N LEU A 150 -18.75 8.85 7.10
CA LEU A 150 -19.06 10.06 6.32
C LEU A 150 -19.63 11.13 7.27
N THR A 151 -19.19 12.36 7.14
CA THR A 151 -19.64 13.50 7.96
C THR A 151 -19.17 13.51 9.43
N SER A 152 -18.27 12.63 9.83
CA SER A 152 -17.70 12.59 11.17
C SER A 152 -16.22 13.01 11.18
N THR A 153 -15.84 13.78 12.17
CA THR A 153 -14.42 14.08 12.46
C THR A 153 -13.79 13.06 13.42
N SER A 154 -14.37 11.87 13.49
CA SER A 154 -13.94 10.84 14.44
C SER A 154 -13.59 9.54 13.73
N ALA A 155 -12.55 8.89 14.23
CA ALA A 155 -12.29 7.48 14.00
C ALA A 155 -12.74 6.69 15.23
N PHE A 156 -13.56 5.67 15.02
CA PHE A 156 -14.04 4.77 16.07
C PHE A 156 -13.18 3.52 16.09
N VAL A 157 -12.86 3.03 17.28
CA VAL A 157 -12.01 1.86 17.47
C VAL A 157 -12.76 0.81 18.25
N TYR A 158 -12.80 -0.40 17.73
CA TYR A 158 -13.51 -1.54 18.31
C TYR A 158 -12.55 -2.68 18.60
N PHE A 159 -12.86 -3.47 19.60
CA PHE A 159 -12.26 -4.78 19.82
C PHE A 159 -12.66 -5.76 18.70
N PRO A 160 -11.92 -6.86 18.52
CA PRO A 160 -12.31 -7.93 17.58
C PRO A 160 -13.70 -8.53 17.84
N SER A 161 -14.26 -8.34 19.05
CA SER A 161 -15.63 -8.72 19.44
C SER A 161 -16.73 -7.80 18.93
N GLY A 162 -16.37 -6.61 18.41
CA GLY A 162 -17.31 -5.57 18.00
C GLY A 162 -17.66 -4.57 19.10
N ASP A 163 -17.16 -4.74 20.32
CA ASP A 163 -17.36 -3.77 21.40
C ASP A 163 -16.50 -2.53 21.18
N ARG A 164 -17.07 -1.33 21.41
CA ARG A 164 -16.31 -0.10 21.27
C ARG A 164 -15.23 0.02 22.32
N TYR A 165 -13.99 0.25 21.83
CA TYR A 165 -12.81 0.44 22.66
C TYR A 165 -12.46 1.90 22.87
N HIS A 166 -12.48 2.71 21.78
CA HIS A 166 -12.03 4.09 21.82
C HIS A 166 -12.68 4.94 20.71
N GLN A 167 -12.52 6.26 20.82
CA GLN A 167 -12.90 7.21 19.78
C GLN A 167 -11.82 8.30 19.70
N VAL A 168 -11.19 8.42 18.54
CA VAL A 168 -10.24 9.51 18.25
C VAL A 168 -10.99 10.63 17.57
N ARG A 169 -11.06 11.79 18.21
CA ARG A 169 -11.67 13.00 17.62
C ARG A 169 -10.59 13.91 17.05
N LEU A 170 -10.68 14.22 15.78
CA LEU A 170 -9.81 15.19 15.14
C LEU A 170 -10.29 16.60 15.47
N LYS A 171 -9.35 17.49 15.78
CA LYS A 171 -9.60 18.93 15.86
C LYS A 171 -9.49 19.55 14.46
N SER A 172 -10.23 19.00 13.51
CA SER A 172 -10.32 19.53 12.16
C SER A 172 -11.41 20.62 12.10
N ARG A 173 -11.19 21.61 11.23
CA ARG A 173 -12.21 22.60 10.87
C ARG A 173 -12.98 22.21 9.62
N ALA A 174 -12.76 20.97 9.14
CA ALA A 174 -13.33 20.48 7.91
C ALA A 174 -14.85 20.61 7.90
N ASN A 175 -15.38 21.08 6.80
CA ASN A 175 -16.79 20.98 6.49
C ASN A 175 -17.12 19.49 6.29
N ARG A 176 -18.30 19.07 6.67
CA ARG A 176 -18.71 17.69 6.93
C ARG A 176 -18.85 16.78 5.70
N GLU A 177 -18.22 17.09 4.57
CA GLU A 177 -18.47 16.35 3.32
C GLU A 177 -17.34 15.41 2.91
N ASP A 178 -16.15 15.56 3.51
CA ASP A 178 -15.00 14.75 3.15
C ASP A 178 -14.71 13.62 4.14
N MET A 179 -14.33 12.51 3.58
CA MET A 179 -14.08 11.26 4.28
C MET A 179 -12.73 11.29 4.99
N LEU A 180 -12.72 10.83 6.25
CA LEU A 180 -11.48 10.45 6.92
C LEU A 180 -11.08 9.05 6.47
N SER A 181 -9.82 8.85 6.10
CA SER A 181 -9.26 7.51 6.01
C SER A 181 -8.21 7.26 7.09
N VAL A 182 -8.13 6.02 7.53
CA VAL A 182 -7.24 5.60 8.63
C VAL A 182 -6.37 4.46 8.14
N ALA A 183 -5.09 4.51 8.48
CA ALA A 183 -4.15 3.41 8.31
C ALA A 183 -3.38 3.19 9.61
N VAL A 184 -3.01 1.96 9.89
CA VAL A 184 -2.21 1.59 11.07
C VAL A 184 -1.06 0.72 10.60
N ASP A 185 0.17 1.07 10.99
CA ASP A 185 1.34 0.26 10.68
C ASP A 185 1.52 -0.90 11.68
N ASP A 186 2.47 -1.78 11.42
CA ASP A 186 2.77 -2.94 12.29
C ASP A 186 3.29 -2.51 13.67
N GLY A 187 3.83 -1.30 13.82
CA GLY A 187 4.21 -0.69 15.09
C GLY A 187 3.04 -0.10 15.87
N GLY A 188 1.84 -0.09 15.27
CA GLY A 188 0.62 0.46 15.85
C GLY A 188 0.54 1.99 15.76
N LEU A 189 1.40 2.67 14.95
CA LEU A 189 1.22 4.08 14.66
C LEU A 189 -0.01 4.26 13.77
N ILE A 190 -0.89 5.17 14.20
CA ILE A 190 -2.15 5.43 13.52
C ILE A 190 -1.99 6.69 12.69
N GLN A 191 -2.22 6.60 11.39
CA GLN A 191 -2.26 7.71 10.45
C GLN A 191 -3.72 8.00 10.11
N ILE A 192 -4.19 9.20 10.40
CA ILE A 192 -5.54 9.64 10.03
C ILE A 192 -5.40 10.77 9.02
N LEU A 193 -5.91 10.56 7.82
CA LEU A 193 -5.98 11.55 6.77
C LEU A 193 -7.31 12.33 6.90
N ASP A 194 -7.19 13.65 6.97
CA ASP A 194 -8.24 14.61 6.69
C ASP A 194 -8.06 15.06 5.23
N ALA A 195 -8.88 14.54 4.33
CA ALA A 195 -8.73 14.77 2.90
C ALA A 195 -9.03 16.22 2.52
N GLU A 196 -10.03 16.86 3.17
CA GLU A 196 -10.39 18.25 2.93
C GLU A 196 -9.27 19.21 3.34
N ALA A 197 -8.71 19.00 4.54
CA ALA A 197 -7.58 19.81 5.02
C ALA A 197 -6.24 19.44 4.37
N ALA A 198 -6.20 18.35 3.56
CA ALA A 198 -4.98 17.74 3.03
C ALA A 198 -3.93 17.54 4.15
N ARG A 199 -4.34 16.96 5.28
CA ARG A 199 -3.52 16.87 6.48
C ARG A 199 -3.56 15.48 7.08
N ILE A 200 -2.39 14.99 7.46
CA ILE A 200 -2.23 13.71 8.16
C ILE A 200 -1.97 13.98 9.64
N PHE A 201 -2.67 13.25 10.50
CA PHE A 201 -2.48 13.24 11.94
C PHE A 201 -1.90 11.90 12.36
N THR A 202 -0.76 11.91 13.03
CA THR A 202 -0.06 10.70 13.51
C THR A 202 -0.29 10.54 15.00
N TYR A 203 -0.85 9.39 15.39
CA TYR A 203 -1.08 9.01 16.79
C TYR A 203 -0.26 7.79 17.17
N THR A 204 0.10 7.72 18.46
CA THR A 204 0.66 6.50 19.04
C THR A 204 -0.41 5.40 19.19
N PRO A 205 -0.01 4.13 19.45
CA PRO A 205 -0.96 3.05 19.77
C PRO A 205 -1.86 3.33 20.99
N ARG A 206 -1.50 4.32 21.79
CA ARG A 206 -2.28 4.78 22.96
C ARG A 206 -3.12 6.03 22.64
N PHE A 207 -3.39 6.29 21.35
CA PHE A 207 -4.21 7.41 20.87
C PHE A 207 -3.71 8.80 21.25
N ARG A 208 -2.41 8.95 21.52
CA ARG A 208 -1.80 10.24 21.76
C ARG A 208 -1.32 10.84 20.44
N LEU A 209 -1.81 12.02 20.09
CA LEU A 209 -1.33 12.77 18.93
C LEU A 209 0.15 13.12 19.13
N THR A 210 1.00 12.74 18.19
CA THR A 210 2.43 13.04 18.17
C THR A 210 2.76 14.19 17.25
N LYS A 211 2.13 14.22 16.07
CA LYS A 211 2.34 15.26 15.07
C LYS A 211 1.18 15.36 14.09
N SER A 212 1.18 16.43 13.32
CA SER A 212 0.38 16.53 12.10
C SER A 212 1.21 17.21 11.03
N TRP A 213 1.05 16.77 9.79
CA TRP A 213 1.82 17.26 8.67
C TRP A 213 0.97 17.34 7.41
N THR A 214 1.38 18.21 6.47
CA THR A 214 0.74 18.38 5.17
C THR A 214 1.64 17.73 4.12
N PRO A 215 1.13 16.82 3.29
CA PRO A 215 1.93 16.17 2.28
C PRO A 215 2.39 17.19 1.22
N ALA A 216 3.66 17.12 0.88
CA ALA A 216 4.27 17.88 -0.19
C ALA A 216 5.03 16.93 -1.10
N ALA A 217 4.84 17.03 -2.42
CA ALA A 217 5.65 16.35 -3.39
C ALA A 217 6.95 17.12 -3.63
N ASP A 218 7.89 16.46 -4.32
CA ASP A 218 9.22 17.05 -4.58
C ASP A 218 9.17 18.27 -5.53
N GLU A 219 8.11 18.42 -6.30
CA GLU A 219 7.93 19.56 -7.20
C GLU A 219 7.53 20.83 -6.43
N PRO A 220 8.26 21.95 -6.60
CA PRO A 220 7.88 23.23 -6.00
C PRO A 220 6.46 23.63 -6.45
N ASN A 221 5.58 23.88 -5.48
CA ASN A 221 4.17 24.27 -5.68
C ASN A 221 3.23 23.15 -6.19
N ALA A 222 3.66 21.89 -6.25
CA ALA A 222 2.75 20.79 -6.54
C ALA A 222 1.75 20.64 -5.39
N ARG A 223 0.49 20.95 -5.67
CA ARG A 223 -0.59 20.75 -4.70
C ARG A 223 -0.94 19.27 -4.62
N VAL A 224 -0.82 18.67 -3.46
CA VAL A 224 -1.26 17.31 -3.19
C VAL A 224 -2.70 17.34 -2.67
N ARG A 225 -3.57 16.55 -3.29
CA ARG A 225 -4.95 16.34 -2.83
C ARG A 225 -5.15 14.87 -2.46
N PRO A 226 -4.76 14.51 -1.26
CA PRO A 226 -4.82 13.13 -0.82
C PRO A 226 -6.28 12.72 -0.60
N ARG A 227 -6.63 11.53 -1.11
CA ARG A 227 -7.98 10.94 -0.99
C ARG A 227 -8.00 9.72 -0.08
N ALA A 228 -6.90 8.99 -0.04
CA ALA A 228 -6.75 7.81 0.80
C ALA A 228 -5.34 7.72 1.37
N VAL A 229 -5.21 7.10 2.54
CA VAL A 229 -3.94 6.77 3.20
C VAL A 229 -3.85 5.28 3.45
N ALA A 230 -2.66 4.72 3.24
CA ALA A 230 -2.29 3.37 3.64
C ALA A 230 -0.87 3.36 4.21
N THR A 231 -0.53 2.34 4.98
CA THR A 231 0.80 2.14 5.54
C THR A 231 1.37 0.79 5.13
N ALA A 232 2.68 0.73 4.96
CA ALA A 232 3.40 -0.54 4.81
C ALA A 232 3.97 -1.00 6.16
N PRO A 233 4.38 -2.27 6.29
CA PRO A 233 4.96 -2.80 7.51
C PRO A 233 6.22 -2.08 7.99
N ASP A 234 6.98 -1.47 7.09
CA ASP A 234 8.17 -0.66 7.39
C ASP A 234 7.83 0.74 7.95
N GLY A 235 6.55 1.06 8.13
CA GLY A 235 6.05 2.35 8.59
C GLY A 235 5.99 3.41 7.49
N SER A 236 6.33 3.10 6.24
CA SER A 236 6.14 4.02 5.12
C SER A 236 4.66 4.35 4.95
N VAL A 237 4.37 5.62 4.66
CA VAL A 237 3.01 6.13 4.45
C VAL A 237 2.80 6.36 2.96
N TYR A 238 1.72 5.82 2.45
CA TYR A 238 1.31 5.97 1.05
C TYR A 238 0.04 6.78 0.96
N LEU A 239 0.01 7.74 0.07
CA LEU A 239 -1.14 8.60 -0.18
C LEU A 239 -1.57 8.48 -1.64
N LEU A 240 -2.84 8.27 -1.85
CA LEU A 240 -3.45 8.41 -3.17
C LEU A 240 -3.73 9.90 -3.43
N ASP A 241 -3.03 10.50 -4.41
CA ASP A 241 -3.27 11.87 -4.88
C ASP A 241 -4.23 11.84 -6.06
N GLY A 242 -5.51 12.12 -5.75
CA GLY A 242 -6.60 11.95 -6.71
C GLY A 242 -6.57 12.93 -7.89
N ASP A 243 -6.03 14.13 -7.72
CA ASP A 243 -5.97 15.14 -8.79
C ASP A 243 -4.81 14.84 -9.76
N ALA A 244 -3.67 14.43 -9.23
CA ALA A 244 -2.48 14.14 -10.02
C ALA A 244 -2.40 12.70 -10.50
N ASN A 245 -3.37 11.86 -10.13
CA ASN A 245 -3.47 10.45 -10.53
C ASN A 245 -2.20 9.65 -10.22
N ARG A 246 -1.73 9.76 -9.00
CA ARG A 246 -0.48 9.16 -8.53
C ARG A 246 -0.59 8.68 -7.09
N ILE A 247 0.29 7.78 -6.73
CA ILE A 247 0.51 7.34 -5.35
C ILE A 247 1.84 7.95 -4.90
N LEU A 248 1.82 8.63 -3.75
CA LEU A 248 2.98 9.24 -3.14
C LEU A 248 3.43 8.41 -1.95
N LYS A 249 4.73 8.13 -1.86
CA LYS A 249 5.36 7.47 -0.72
C LYS A 249 6.06 8.49 0.16
N PHE A 250 5.84 8.38 1.46
CA PHE A 250 6.47 9.17 2.50
C PHE A 250 7.09 8.26 3.55
N THR A 251 8.08 8.77 4.27
CA THR A 251 8.51 8.15 5.53
C THR A 251 7.42 8.29 6.59
N SER A 252 7.52 7.53 7.67
CA SER A 252 6.65 7.70 8.85
C SER A 252 6.70 9.12 9.42
N ASP A 253 7.76 9.86 9.12
CA ASP A 253 7.95 11.26 9.52
C ASP A 253 7.36 12.29 8.55
N GLY A 254 6.78 11.85 7.45
CA GLY A 254 6.16 12.72 6.44
C GLY A 254 7.15 13.34 5.46
N ALA A 255 8.40 12.84 5.38
CA ALA A 255 9.32 13.22 4.32
C ALA A 255 8.97 12.48 3.03
N PHE A 256 8.92 13.21 1.91
CA PHE A 256 8.67 12.63 0.59
C PHE A 256 9.80 11.65 0.20
N VAL A 257 9.42 10.51 -0.36
CA VAL A 257 10.36 9.47 -0.81
C VAL A 257 10.29 9.28 -2.31
N SER A 258 9.10 9.03 -2.85
CA SER A 258 8.91 8.74 -4.28
C SER A 258 7.45 8.88 -4.69
N GLU A 259 7.22 8.90 -6.01
CA GLU A 259 5.88 8.82 -6.59
C GLU A 259 5.76 7.65 -7.56
N MET A 260 4.55 7.13 -7.68
CA MET A 260 4.17 6.10 -8.63
C MET A 260 2.97 6.60 -9.44
N LYS A 261 3.07 6.51 -10.76
CA LYS A 261 1.97 6.86 -11.66
C LYS A 261 1.32 5.59 -12.17
N ALA A 262 0.01 5.58 -12.32
CA ALA A 262 -0.67 4.50 -13.01
C ALA A 262 -0.12 4.37 -14.44
N GLY A 263 0.25 3.16 -14.84
CA GLY A 263 0.80 2.90 -16.18
C GLY A 263 -0.27 3.06 -17.24
N GLY A 264 0.05 3.76 -18.34
CA GLY A 264 -0.49 3.62 -19.68
C GLY A 264 -1.99 3.69 -19.96
N GLY A 265 -2.86 3.71 -18.96
CA GLY A 265 -4.31 3.81 -19.11
C GLY A 265 -4.79 5.26 -19.08
N SER A 266 -5.88 5.55 -19.78
CA SER A 266 -6.57 6.86 -19.71
C SER A 266 -7.34 7.06 -18.40
N GLY A 267 -7.26 6.10 -17.48
CA GLY A 267 -8.06 6.04 -16.26
C GLY A 267 -7.45 6.85 -15.12
N ARG A 268 -8.30 7.62 -14.43
CA ARG A 268 -7.97 8.13 -13.09
C ARG A 268 -8.03 6.96 -12.11
N LEU A 269 -7.16 6.99 -11.09
CA LEU A 269 -7.28 6.06 -9.96
C LEU A 269 -8.55 6.38 -9.14
N SER A 270 -9.24 5.34 -8.69
CA SER A 270 -10.33 5.44 -7.72
C SER A 270 -9.76 5.50 -6.30
N ASP A 271 -10.64 5.63 -5.30
CA ASP A 271 -10.25 5.55 -3.90
C ASP A 271 -9.95 4.11 -3.43
N ALA A 272 -10.17 3.11 -4.29
CA ALA A 272 -9.83 1.71 -4.05
C ALA A 272 -8.30 1.51 -4.11
N PHE A 273 -7.69 1.47 -2.95
CA PHE A 273 -6.26 1.46 -2.76
C PHE A 273 -5.88 0.60 -1.56
N ALA A 274 -4.89 -0.28 -1.73
CA ALA A 274 -4.39 -1.15 -0.69
C ALA A 274 -2.86 -1.28 -0.75
N VAL A 275 -2.23 -1.28 0.42
CA VAL A 275 -0.79 -1.54 0.59
C VAL A 275 -0.62 -2.75 1.49
N SER A 276 0.30 -3.63 1.13
CA SER A 276 0.61 -4.85 1.86
C SER A 276 2.09 -5.20 1.73
N PRO A 277 2.61 -6.18 2.48
CA PRO A 277 4.01 -6.63 2.33
C PRO A 277 4.39 -7.08 0.92
N ILE A 278 3.42 -7.52 0.11
CA ILE A 278 3.67 -8.03 -1.24
C ILE A 278 3.55 -6.97 -2.33
N GLY A 279 3.02 -5.80 -2.03
CA GLY A 279 2.93 -4.70 -2.98
C GLY A 279 1.81 -3.72 -2.72
N ILE A 280 1.67 -2.82 -3.65
CA ILE A 280 0.69 -1.75 -3.69
C ILE A 280 -0.31 -2.08 -4.80
N PHE A 281 -1.60 -1.92 -4.51
CA PHE A 281 -2.69 -2.19 -5.43
C PHE A 281 -3.61 -0.98 -5.47
N ALA A 282 -3.95 -0.53 -6.65
CA ALA A 282 -4.93 0.53 -6.86
C ALA A 282 -5.81 0.19 -8.06
N MET A 283 -6.98 0.78 -8.12
CA MET A 283 -7.96 0.53 -9.16
C MET A 283 -8.27 1.80 -9.93
N ASP A 284 -8.56 1.67 -11.21
CA ASP A 284 -9.08 2.75 -12.04
C ASP A 284 -10.42 3.28 -11.52
N ALA A 285 -10.73 4.52 -11.83
CA ALA A 285 -12.00 5.15 -11.47
C ALA A 285 -13.22 4.51 -12.16
N ASP A 286 -13.03 3.78 -13.24
CA ASP A 286 -14.09 2.97 -13.87
C ASP A 286 -14.30 1.62 -13.15
N GLY A 287 -13.46 1.30 -12.17
CA GLY A 287 -13.54 0.12 -11.33
C GLY A 287 -13.22 -1.19 -12.06
N ARG A 288 -12.51 -1.13 -13.19
CA ARG A 288 -12.27 -2.30 -14.05
C ARG A 288 -10.84 -2.81 -14.03
N THR A 289 -9.87 -1.92 -13.93
CA THR A 289 -8.45 -2.30 -13.99
C THR A 289 -7.79 -2.15 -12.63
N VAL A 290 -7.14 -3.19 -12.18
CA VAL A 290 -6.24 -3.16 -11.02
C VAL A 290 -4.81 -3.01 -11.51
N HIS A 291 -4.14 -2.00 -10.97
CA HIS A 291 -2.72 -1.76 -11.13
C HIS A 291 -1.98 -2.27 -9.89
N ALA A 292 -0.83 -2.90 -10.09
CA ALA A 292 0.02 -3.37 -9.00
C ALA A 292 1.47 -2.92 -9.16
N TRP A 293 2.07 -2.53 -8.04
CA TRP A 293 3.48 -2.15 -7.92
C TRP A 293 4.12 -2.88 -6.75
N SER A 294 5.44 -3.03 -6.81
CA SER A 294 6.23 -3.36 -5.62
C SER A 294 6.30 -2.15 -4.66
N LEU A 295 6.74 -2.39 -3.41
CA LEU A 295 6.86 -1.32 -2.39
C LEU A 295 7.93 -0.26 -2.74
N ASP A 296 8.85 -0.54 -3.67
CA ASP A 296 9.81 0.40 -4.24
C ASP A 296 9.29 1.13 -5.50
N GLY A 297 8.01 0.89 -5.85
CA GLY A 297 7.31 1.62 -6.92
C GLY A 297 7.48 1.03 -8.32
N GLN A 298 8.09 -0.16 -8.47
CA GLN A 298 8.20 -0.79 -9.78
C GLN A 298 6.87 -1.41 -10.21
N PRO A 299 6.38 -1.13 -11.42
CA PRO A 299 5.15 -1.73 -11.91
C PRO A 299 5.30 -3.26 -12.01
N LYS A 300 4.28 -3.97 -11.57
CA LYS A 300 4.18 -5.43 -11.59
C LYS A 300 3.22 -5.92 -12.63
N LEU A 301 2.00 -5.40 -12.62
CA LEU A 301 0.99 -5.80 -13.57
C LEU A 301 -0.18 -4.81 -13.64
N ASP A 302 -0.87 -4.83 -14.78
CA ASP A 302 -2.20 -4.25 -14.96
C ASP A 302 -3.17 -5.38 -15.28
N LYS A 303 -4.27 -5.51 -14.53
CA LYS A 303 -5.24 -6.58 -14.69
C LYS A 303 -6.64 -6.04 -14.94
N ASP A 304 -7.21 -6.37 -16.10
CA ASP A 304 -8.63 -6.14 -16.39
C ASP A 304 -9.48 -7.16 -15.63
N LEU A 305 -10.41 -6.67 -14.83
CA LEU A 305 -11.38 -7.44 -14.05
C LEU A 305 -12.75 -7.53 -14.73
N ALA A 306 -12.95 -6.86 -15.86
CA ALA A 306 -14.24 -6.81 -16.57
C ALA A 306 -14.88 -8.18 -16.80
N PRO A 307 -14.12 -9.27 -17.09
CA PRO A 307 -14.71 -10.60 -17.23
C PRO A 307 -15.47 -11.10 -16.01
N GLN A 308 -15.14 -10.65 -14.80
CA GLN A 308 -15.76 -11.07 -13.55
C GLN A 308 -16.78 -10.06 -13.01
N LEU A 309 -16.66 -8.78 -13.40
CA LEU A 309 -17.48 -7.69 -12.89
C LEU A 309 -18.84 -7.54 -13.59
N GLY A 310 -19.19 -8.33 -14.58
CA GLY A 310 -20.47 -8.22 -15.28
C GLY A 310 -20.67 -6.90 -16.06
N GLN A 311 -21.67 -6.90 -16.97
CA GLN A 311 -21.93 -5.77 -17.90
C GLN A 311 -22.78 -4.65 -17.26
N GLY A 312 -22.56 -4.21 -16.13
CA GLY A 312 -23.36 -3.14 -15.48
C GLY A 312 -22.69 -2.61 -14.23
N SER A 313 -21.70 -3.33 -13.78
CA SER A 313 -20.95 -2.95 -12.58
C SER A 313 -20.17 -1.67 -12.87
N ARG A 314 -20.61 -0.58 -12.27
CA ARG A 314 -19.85 0.65 -12.17
C ARG A 314 -19.07 0.56 -10.85
N ALA A 315 -17.77 0.38 -10.96
CA ALA A 315 -16.80 0.55 -9.89
C ALA A 315 -16.87 -0.47 -8.73
N ALA A 316 -15.94 -1.41 -8.70
CA ALA A 316 -15.48 -1.95 -7.45
C ALA A 316 -15.02 -0.79 -6.55
N LEU A 317 -15.44 -0.79 -5.29
CA LEU A 317 -15.27 0.38 -4.42
C LEU A 317 -14.07 0.29 -3.50
N ALA A 318 -13.56 -0.91 -3.20
CA ALA A 318 -12.44 -1.07 -2.30
C ALA A 318 -11.64 -2.34 -2.57
N LEU A 319 -10.39 -2.29 -2.16
CA LEU A 319 -9.42 -3.37 -2.26
C LEU A 319 -8.87 -3.71 -0.86
N ALA A 320 -8.63 -4.99 -0.63
CA ALA A 320 -7.83 -5.46 0.49
C ALA A 320 -6.91 -6.60 0.06
N VAL A 321 -5.76 -6.72 0.70
CA VAL A 321 -4.82 -7.80 0.45
C VAL A 321 -4.71 -8.66 1.69
N SER A 322 -4.99 -9.95 1.56
CA SER A 322 -4.90 -10.88 2.67
C SER A 322 -3.47 -11.44 2.84
N PRO A 323 -3.08 -11.87 4.05
CA PRO A 323 -1.81 -12.55 4.29
C PRO A 323 -1.63 -13.85 3.48
N ARG A 324 -2.73 -14.40 2.93
CA ARG A 324 -2.73 -15.57 2.06
C ARG A 324 -2.37 -15.28 0.61
N LYS A 325 -1.88 -14.07 0.33
CA LYS A 325 -1.63 -13.58 -1.02
C LYS A 325 -2.90 -13.57 -1.88
N GLU A 326 -4.00 -13.12 -1.32
CA GLU A 326 -5.23 -12.90 -2.06
C GLU A 326 -5.56 -11.41 -2.12
N LEU A 327 -5.91 -10.93 -3.30
CA LEU A 327 -6.54 -9.64 -3.49
C LEU A 327 -8.06 -9.83 -3.39
N LEU A 328 -8.66 -9.14 -2.44
CA LEU A 328 -10.12 -9.04 -2.28
C LEU A 328 -10.59 -7.75 -2.93
N VAL A 329 -11.56 -7.87 -3.84
CA VAL A 329 -12.14 -6.76 -4.58
C VAL A 329 -13.60 -6.64 -4.19
N LEU A 330 -13.97 -5.56 -3.53
CA LEU A 330 -15.35 -5.29 -3.11
C LEU A 330 -16.15 -4.75 -4.31
N ASP A 331 -17.04 -5.57 -4.85
CA ASP A 331 -18.00 -5.23 -5.89
C ASP A 331 -19.32 -4.81 -5.19
N ALA A 332 -19.39 -3.54 -4.80
CA ALA A 332 -20.49 -3.03 -4.00
C ALA A 332 -21.83 -3.03 -4.74
N PRO A 333 -21.93 -2.68 -6.03
CA PRO A 333 -23.19 -2.78 -6.76
C PRO A 333 -23.82 -4.16 -6.73
N GLU A 334 -22.99 -5.21 -6.76
CA GLU A 334 -23.43 -6.61 -6.74
C GLU A 334 -23.40 -7.21 -5.34
N SER A 335 -23.05 -6.43 -4.32
CA SER A 335 -23.01 -6.86 -2.90
C SER A 335 -22.17 -8.14 -2.70
N ARG A 336 -20.97 -8.17 -3.31
CA ARG A 336 -20.08 -9.33 -3.29
C ARG A 336 -18.61 -8.94 -3.19
N VAL A 337 -17.79 -9.92 -2.85
CA VAL A 337 -16.34 -9.82 -2.84
C VAL A 337 -15.77 -10.82 -3.84
N LEU A 338 -15.02 -10.32 -4.82
CA LEU A 338 -14.25 -11.15 -5.75
C LEU A 338 -12.89 -11.45 -5.14
N ARG A 339 -12.39 -12.66 -5.35
CA ARG A 339 -11.11 -13.13 -4.83
C ARG A 339 -10.16 -13.46 -5.98
N TYR A 340 -8.95 -12.96 -5.87
CA TYR A 340 -7.87 -13.25 -6.82
C TYR A 340 -6.64 -13.70 -6.05
N ARG A 341 -5.99 -14.79 -6.50
CA ARG A 341 -4.67 -15.17 -6.03
C ARG A 341 -3.63 -14.27 -6.67
N ILE A 342 -2.66 -13.83 -5.87
CA ILE A 342 -1.55 -12.99 -6.29
C ILE A 342 -0.33 -13.91 -6.52
N ASP A 343 0.13 -13.96 -7.76
CA ASP A 343 1.22 -14.82 -8.22
C ASP A 343 2.42 -13.95 -8.65
N PHE A 344 3.12 -13.33 -7.66
CA PHE A 344 4.40 -12.62 -7.84
C PHE A 344 5.10 -12.30 -6.51
#